data_0718b0b7a0b8c5f656b7b9b3fcd802f9
#
_entry.id   0718b0b7a0b8c5f656b7b9b3fcd802f9
#
_cell.length_a   1.000
_cell.length_b   1.000
_cell.length_c   1.000
_cell.angle_alpha   90.00
_cell.angle_beta   90.00
_cell.angle_gamma   90.00
#
_symmetry.space_group_name_H-M   'P 1'
#
loop_
_entity.id
_entity.type
_entity.pdbx_description
1 polymer ?
#
loop_
_entity_poly.entity_id
_entity_poly.type
_entity_poly.pdbx_seq_one_letter_code
_entity_poly.pdbx_strand_id
1 'polypeptide(L)'
;MEHYYSEQQNSLLNIKKIRQKIKGKEFEFFTSSGIFSKERVDKGTLVLAENMLIAKNNKVLDIGCGIGILGIAAAKLFNADAAMSDISKRAVMLAKKNCKLNNVNAEIYQGNLYEKIKNNDFDVILSNPPQT
;
A
#
# COMPACT_ATOMS: atom_id res chain seq x y z
N MET A 1 -5.19 -30.77 4.15
CA MET A 1 -6.03 -29.61 4.50
C MET A 1 -5.45 -28.79 5.64
N GLU A 2 -5.21 -29.40 6.78
CA GLU A 2 -4.60 -28.70 7.91
C GLU A 2 -3.21 -28.18 7.58
N HIS A 3 -2.45 -28.96 6.83
CA HIS A 3 -1.10 -28.56 6.44
C HIS A 3 -1.11 -27.28 5.60
N TYR A 4 -2.01 -27.21 4.62
CA TYR A 4 -2.16 -26.04 3.79
C TYR A 4 -2.57 -24.83 4.62
N TYR A 5 -3.50 -25.03 5.52
CA TYR A 5 -3.99 -23.98 6.40
C TYR A 5 -2.87 -23.47 7.31
N SER A 6 -2.08 -24.37 7.86
CA SER A 6 -0.94 -24.01 8.70
C SER A 6 0.10 -23.19 7.95
N GLU A 7 0.37 -23.53 6.70
CA GLU A 7 1.32 -22.77 5.88
C GLU A 7 0.83 -21.35 5.63
N GLN A 8 -0.44 -21.19 5.35
CA GLN A 8 -1.02 -19.87 5.17
C GLN A 8 -0.95 -19.05 6.45
N GLN A 9 -1.28 -19.66 7.57
CA GLN A 9 -1.20 -18.99 8.86
C GLN A 9 0.24 -18.61 9.21
N ASN A 10 1.19 -19.49 8.96
CA ASN A 10 2.60 -19.19 9.21
C ASN A 10 3.07 -18.03 8.36
N SER A 11 2.63 -17.96 7.10
CA SER A 11 2.94 -16.87 6.22
C SER A 11 2.38 -15.53 6.73
N LEU A 12 1.18 -15.56 7.31
CA LEU A 12 0.55 -14.38 7.92
C LEU A 12 1.16 -14.03 9.27
N LEU A 13 1.60 -15.04 10.01
CA LEU A 13 2.24 -14.83 11.31
C LEU A 13 3.66 -14.26 11.20
N ASN A 14 4.25 -14.30 9.99
CA ASN A 14 5.53 -13.66 9.73
C ASN A 14 5.37 -12.18 9.41
N ILE A 15 4.41 -11.54 10.04
CA ILE A 15 4.20 -10.11 9.91
C ILE A 15 5.22 -9.39 10.79
N LYS A 16 5.94 -8.47 10.19
CA LYS A 16 6.88 -7.62 10.91
C LYS A 16 6.46 -6.17 10.77
N LYS A 17 6.79 -5.39 11.77
CA LYS A 17 6.54 -3.94 11.72
C LYS A 17 7.87 -3.26 11.43
N ILE A 18 7.89 -2.43 10.41
CA ILE A 18 9.06 -1.66 10.02
C ILE A 18 8.77 -0.18 10.16
N ARG A 19 9.81 0.60 10.37
CA ARG A 19 9.72 2.05 10.37
C ARG A 19 10.38 2.59 9.13
N GLN A 20 9.78 3.62 8.56
CA GLN A 20 10.32 4.24 7.37
C GLN A 20 10.06 5.74 7.41
N LYS A 21 11.11 6.52 7.25
CA LYS A 21 10.98 7.96 7.11
C LYS A 21 10.75 8.30 5.64
N ILE A 22 9.72 9.10 5.37
CA ILE A 22 9.40 9.56 4.02
C ILE A 22 9.17 11.07 4.10
N LYS A 23 9.92 11.83 3.33
CA LYS A 23 9.89 13.30 3.34
C LYS A 23 9.96 13.88 4.76
N GLY A 24 10.82 13.29 5.57
CA GLY A 24 11.06 13.75 6.94
C GLY A 24 10.04 13.29 7.95
N LYS A 25 8.98 12.58 7.55
CA LYS A 25 7.95 12.12 8.45
C LYS A 25 8.10 10.62 8.72
N GLU A 26 7.91 10.21 9.96
CA GLU A 26 8.00 8.81 10.35
C GLU A 26 6.72 8.08 10.04
N PHE A 27 6.86 6.91 9.41
CA PHE A 27 5.76 5.99 9.15
C PHE A 27 6.10 4.63 9.73
N GLU A 28 5.07 3.86 10.02
CA GLU A 28 5.23 2.46 10.39
C GLU A 28 4.39 1.61 9.47
N PHE A 29 4.93 0.46 9.06
CA PHE A 29 4.20 -0.44 8.19
C PHE A 29 4.36 -1.87 8.65
N PHE A 30 3.27 -2.62 8.60
CA PHE A 30 3.33 -4.07 8.70
C PHE A 30 3.70 -4.62 7.33
N THR A 31 4.63 -5.56 7.30
CA THR A 31 5.01 -6.27 6.10
C THR A 31 5.07 -7.76 6.38
N SER A 32 5.09 -8.57 5.34
CA SER A 32 5.16 -10.01 5.49
C SER A 32 6.05 -10.56 4.39
N SER A 33 6.76 -11.65 4.72
CA SER A 33 7.59 -12.32 3.72
C SER A 33 6.72 -12.79 2.57
N GLY A 34 7.17 -12.60 1.35
CA GLY A 34 6.46 -13.00 0.14
C GLY A 34 5.63 -11.91 -0.51
N ILE A 35 5.47 -10.74 0.12
CA ILE A 35 4.80 -9.60 -0.49
C ILE A 35 5.80 -8.56 -0.95
N PHE A 36 6.75 -8.28 -0.09
CA PHE A 36 7.84 -7.37 -0.41
C PHE A 36 9.17 -8.01 -0.10
N SER A 37 10.23 -7.36 -0.54
CA SER A 37 11.56 -7.80 -0.21
C SER A 37 11.80 -7.63 1.29
N LYS A 38 11.23 -8.54 2.06
CA LYS A 38 11.62 -8.80 3.43
C LYS A 38 11.30 -7.70 4.43
N GLU A 39 12.30 -7.00 4.90
CA GLU A 39 12.21 -6.22 6.13
C GLU A 39 12.24 -4.71 5.90
N ARG A 40 12.20 -4.29 4.66
CA ARG A 40 12.26 -2.87 4.35
C ARG A 40 11.44 -2.55 3.12
N VAL A 41 11.11 -1.28 3.00
CA VAL A 41 10.40 -0.78 1.84
C VAL A 41 11.25 -0.95 0.59
N ASP A 42 10.63 -1.42 -0.48
CA ASP A 42 11.28 -1.52 -1.77
C ASP A 42 11.84 -0.15 -2.20
N LYS A 43 13.05 -0.18 -2.74
CA LYS A 43 13.77 1.04 -3.09
C LYS A 43 13.01 1.89 -4.12
N GLY A 44 12.40 1.24 -5.11
CA GLY A 44 11.63 1.96 -6.13
C GLY A 44 10.41 2.66 -5.54
N THR A 45 9.71 1.98 -4.63
CA THR A 45 8.59 2.56 -3.91
C THR A 45 9.03 3.76 -3.09
N LEU A 46 10.16 3.63 -2.39
CA LEU A 46 10.68 4.72 -1.55
C LEU A 46 11.06 5.93 -2.40
N VAL A 47 11.75 5.72 -3.52
CA VAL A 47 12.12 6.81 -4.42
C VAL A 47 10.87 7.53 -4.93
N LEU A 48 9.84 6.78 -5.31
CA LEU A 48 8.60 7.39 -5.78
C LEU A 48 7.92 8.18 -4.66
N ALA A 49 7.85 7.61 -3.46
CA ALA A 49 7.25 8.29 -2.31
C ALA A 49 7.99 9.58 -1.96
N GLU A 50 9.32 9.55 -2.01
CA GLU A 50 10.13 10.73 -1.69
C GLU A 50 9.99 11.84 -2.72
N ASN A 51 9.66 11.52 -3.96
CA ASN A 51 9.65 12.47 -5.05
C ASN A 51 8.27 12.86 -5.56
N MET A 52 7.21 12.20 -5.11
CA MET A 52 5.88 12.53 -5.59
C MET A 52 5.45 13.91 -5.10
N LEU A 53 4.71 14.60 -5.95
CA LEU A 53 4.09 15.88 -5.62
C LEU A 53 2.60 15.77 -5.91
N ILE A 54 1.81 15.95 -4.87
CA ILE A 54 0.36 15.78 -4.96
C ILE A 54 -0.29 17.01 -4.36
N ALA A 55 -1.24 17.60 -5.07
CA ALA A 55 -1.96 18.74 -4.54
C ALA A 55 -2.90 18.30 -3.42
N LYS A 56 -3.06 19.18 -2.44
CA LYS A 56 -3.94 18.92 -1.30
C LYS A 56 -5.34 18.57 -1.78
N ASN A 57 -5.94 17.57 -1.16
CA ASN A 57 -7.29 17.08 -1.44
C ASN A 57 -7.46 16.42 -2.81
N ASN A 58 -6.38 16.17 -3.54
CA ASN A 58 -6.48 15.41 -4.78
C ASN A 58 -6.97 14.00 -4.51
N LYS A 59 -7.73 13.46 -5.47
CA LYS A 59 -8.13 12.05 -5.45
C LYS A 59 -7.00 11.23 -6.06
N VAL A 60 -6.47 10.29 -5.30
CA VAL A 60 -5.31 9.50 -5.68
C VAL A 60 -5.68 8.03 -5.69
N LEU A 61 -5.27 7.33 -6.73
CA LEU A 61 -5.42 5.87 -6.79
C LEU A 61 -4.03 5.24 -6.84
N ASP A 62 -3.76 4.36 -5.89
CA ASP A 62 -2.53 3.56 -5.84
C ASP A 62 -2.85 2.17 -6.38
N ILE A 63 -2.45 1.90 -7.62
CA ILE A 63 -2.70 0.63 -8.30
C ILE A 63 -1.55 -0.33 -8.03
N GLY A 64 -1.89 -1.58 -7.66
CA GLY A 64 -0.89 -2.54 -7.27
C GLY A 64 -0.22 -2.09 -5.98
N CYS A 65 -1.03 -1.70 -5.02
CA CYS A 65 -0.58 -0.94 -3.85
C CYS A 65 0.32 -1.74 -2.91
N GLY A 66 0.34 -3.06 -3.01
CA GLY A 66 1.06 -3.88 -2.06
C GLY A 66 0.58 -3.63 -0.65
N ILE A 67 1.49 -3.28 0.23
CA ILE A 67 1.15 -3.01 1.63
C ILE A 67 0.66 -1.57 1.87
N GLY A 68 0.53 -0.78 0.82
CA GLY A 68 -0.13 0.53 0.89
C GLY A 68 0.77 1.73 1.09
N ILE A 69 2.05 1.60 0.86
CA ILE A 69 3.03 2.66 1.18
C ILE A 69 2.73 3.97 0.46
N LEU A 70 2.54 3.92 -0.86
CA LEU A 70 2.35 5.16 -1.64
C LEU A 70 1.04 5.86 -1.31
N GLY A 71 -0.05 5.08 -1.23
CA GLY A 71 -1.35 5.65 -0.89
C GLY A 71 -1.38 6.24 0.51
N ILE A 72 -0.78 5.57 1.46
CA ILE A 72 -0.69 6.07 2.84
C ILE A 72 0.16 7.33 2.92
N ALA A 73 1.31 7.33 2.23
CA ALA A 73 2.17 8.50 2.19
C ALA A 73 1.45 9.68 1.54
N ALA A 74 0.73 9.46 0.45
CA ALA A 74 -0.04 10.51 -0.20
C ALA A 74 -1.08 11.12 0.76
N ALA A 75 -1.82 10.27 1.46
CA ALA A 75 -2.83 10.73 2.41
C ALA A 75 -2.22 11.53 3.57
N LYS A 76 -1.12 11.04 4.13
CA LYS A 76 -0.51 11.69 5.32
C LYS A 76 0.28 12.93 4.98
N LEU A 77 1.01 12.91 3.86
CA LEU A 77 1.89 14.04 3.50
C LEU A 77 1.15 15.15 2.78
N PHE A 78 0.13 14.83 2.01
CA PHE A 78 -0.55 15.80 1.16
C PHE A 78 -2.03 15.94 1.44
N ASN A 79 -2.53 15.23 2.45
CA ASN A 79 -3.96 15.19 2.75
C ASN A 79 -4.79 14.75 1.53
N ALA A 80 -4.25 13.81 0.77
CA ALA A 80 -4.93 13.29 -0.40
C ALA A 80 -6.10 12.38 0.00
N ASP A 81 -7.10 12.32 -0.87
CA ASP A 81 -8.20 11.36 -0.77
C ASP A 81 -7.76 10.10 -1.50
N ALA A 82 -7.24 9.13 -0.77
CA ALA A 82 -6.57 7.98 -1.35
C ALA A 82 -7.48 6.77 -1.46
N ALA A 83 -7.37 6.07 -2.59
CA ALA A 83 -7.91 4.74 -2.79
C ALA A 83 -6.76 3.85 -3.24
N MET A 84 -6.84 2.58 -2.91
CA MET A 84 -5.78 1.62 -3.21
C MET A 84 -6.36 0.32 -3.75
N SER A 85 -5.58 -0.38 -4.55
CA SER A 85 -6.01 -1.66 -5.09
C SER A 85 -4.85 -2.62 -5.27
N ASP A 86 -5.14 -3.90 -5.10
CA ASP A 86 -4.19 -4.96 -5.40
C ASP A 86 -4.96 -6.24 -5.71
N ILE A 87 -4.40 -7.09 -6.56
CA ILE A 87 -5.00 -8.38 -6.85
C ILE A 87 -4.77 -9.39 -5.72
N SER A 88 -3.77 -9.16 -4.89
CA SER A 88 -3.41 -10.04 -3.79
C SER A 88 -4.27 -9.77 -2.56
N LYS A 89 -4.97 -10.79 -2.08
CA LYS A 89 -5.74 -10.70 -0.83
C LYS A 89 -4.84 -10.33 0.35
N ARG A 90 -3.66 -10.92 0.38
CA ARG A 90 -2.71 -10.68 1.47
C ARG A 90 -2.25 -9.23 1.48
N ALA A 91 -1.96 -8.70 0.29
CA ALA A 91 -1.57 -7.28 0.17
C ALA A 91 -2.69 -6.37 0.66
N VAL A 92 -3.92 -6.62 0.22
CA VAL A 92 -5.08 -5.82 0.64
C VAL A 92 -5.26 -5.86 2.16
N MET A 93 -5.12 -7.04 2.74
CA MET A 93 -5.22 -7.18 4.21
C MET A 93 -4.17 -6.33 4.92
N LEU A 94 -2.93 -6.39 4.45
CA LEU A 94 -1.85 -5.59 5.07
C LEU A 94 -2.03 -4.10 4.82
N ALA A 95 -2.48 -3.72 3.62
CA ALA A 95 -2.77 -2.31 3.35
C ALA A 95 -3.84 -1.76 4.30
N LYS A 96 -4.88 -2.55 4.57
CA LYS A 96 -5.91 -2.14 5.55
C LYS A 96 -5.33 -1.97 6.94
N LYS A 97 -4.49 -2.90 7.37
CA LYS A 97 -3.82 -2.79 8.67
C LYS A 97 -2.91 -1.56 8.72
N ASN A 98 -2.21 -1.29 7.65
CA ASN A 98 -1.30 -0.15 7.58
C ASN A 98 -2.03 1.19 7.56
N CYS A 99 -3.20 1.24 6.95
CA CYS A 99 -4.03 2.44 7.02
C CYS A 99 -4.41 2.73 8.47
N LYS A 100 -4.86 1.72 9.20
CA LYS A 100 -5.20 1.89 10.61
C LYS A 100 -3.99 2.32 11.44
N LEU A 101 -2.85 1.68 11.19
CA LEU A 101 -1.62 1.97 11.92
C LEU A 101 -1.18 3.42 11.75
N ASN A 102 -1.43 4.00 10.58
CA ASN A 102 -1.03 5.37 10.27
C ASN A 102 -2.20 6.37 10.33
N ASN A 103 -3.34 5.97 10.82
CA ASN A 103 -4.53 6.81 10.93
C ASN A 103 -4.98 7.38 9.59
N VAL A 104 -4.94 6.55 8.57
CA VAL A 104 -5.39 6.90 7.21
C VAL A 104 -6.72 6.21 6.94
N ASN A 105 -7.67 6.98 6.44
CA ASN A 105 -8.96 6.45 6.01
C ASN A 105 -8.96 6.41 4.49
N ALA A 106 -8.83 5.21 3.92
CA ALA A 106 -8.77 5.02 2.48
C ALA A 106 -9.63 3.84 2.06
N GLU A 107 -10.19 3.91 0.86
CA GLU A 107 -10.87 2.78 0.28
C GLU A 107 -9.84 1.82 -0.31
N ILE A 108 -9.97 0.54 0.00
CA ILE A 108 -9.04 -0.48 -0.46
C ILE A 108 -9.80 -1.60 -1.15
N TYR A 109 -9.44 -1.88 -2.38
CA TYR A 109 -10.14 -2.83 -3.23
C TYR A 109 -9.22 -3.98 -3.59
N GLN A 110 -9.79 -5.18 -3.62
CA GLN A 110 -9.10 -6.33 -4.18
C GLN A 110 -9.54 -6.53 -5.61
N GLY A 111 -8.60 -6.82 -6.49
CA GLY A 111 -8.88 -7.19 -7.86
C GLY A 111 -8.50 -6.13 -8.87
N ASN A 112 -9.01 -6.33 -10.08
CA ASN A 112 -8.77 -5.41 -11.18
C ASN A 112 -9.78 -4.26 -11.11
N LEU A 113 -9.29 -3.06 -10.91
CA LEU A 113 -10.13 -1.88 -10.70
C LEU A 113 -10.43 -1.10 -11.97
N TYR A 114 -10.31 -1.72 -13.11
CA TYR A 114 -10.58 -1.02 -14.36
C TYR A 114 -11.94 -0.31 -14.36
N GLU A 115 -12.95 -1.00 -13.83
CA GLU A 115 -14.30 -0.42 -13.69
C GLU A 115 -14.31 0.79 -12.76
N LYS A 116 -13.56 0.71 -11.67
CA LYS A 116 -13.48 1.81 -10.70
C LYS A 116 -12.77 3.02 -11.29
N ILE A 117 -11.70 2.78 -12.05
CA ILE A 117 -10.97 3.86 -12.72
C ILE A 117 -11.89 4.56 -13.72
N LYS A 118 -12.69 3.79 -14.44
CA LYS A 118 -13.61 4.30 -15.45
C LYS A 118 -14.68 5.19 -14.86
N ASN A 119 -15.15 4.86 -13.67
CA ASN A 119 -16.30 5.49 -13.04
C ASN A 119 -15.96 6.56 -12.02
N ASN A 120 -14.69 6.80 -11.77
CA ASN A 120 -14.25 7.79 -10.80
C ASN A 120 -13.16 8.65 -11.40
N ASP A 121 -13.24 9.94 -11.11
CA ASP A 121 -12.26 10.90 -11.57
C ASP A 121 -11.12 10.97 -10.56
N PHE A 122 -10.02 10.28 -10.85
CA PHE A 122 -8.82 10.42 -10.06
C PHE A 122 -7.93 11.51 -10.64
N ASP A 123 -7.39 12.33 -9.77
CA ASP A 123 -6.45 13.38 -10.17
C ASP A 123 -5.06 12.82 -10.43
N VAL A 124 -4.69 11.78 -9.66
CA VAL A 124 -3.37 11.17 -9.75
C VAL A 124 -3.51 9.66 -9.65
N ILE A 125 -2.77 8.97 -10.48
CA ILE A 125 -2.65 7.50 -10.38
C ILE A 125 -1.20 7.18 -10.12
N LEU A 126 -0.96 6.47 -9.02
CA LEU A 126 0.36 6.01 -8.64
C LEU A 126 0.47 4.53 -8.97
N SER A 127 1.60 4.14 -9.49
CA SER A 127 1.85 2.75 -9.80
C SER A 127 3.35 2.48 -9.71
N ASN A 128 3.68 1.42 -9.00
CA ASN A 128 5.04 0.91 -8.94
C ASN A 128 4.97 -0.57 -9.31
N PRO A 129 4.94 -0.88 -10.62
CA PRO A 129 4.76 -2.26 -11.05
C PRO A 129 5.91 -3.13 -10.59
N PRO A 130 5.66 -4.44 -10.38
CA PRO A 130 6.73 -5.35 -9.99
C PRO A 130 7.79 -5.40 -11.06
N GLN A 131 9.04 -5.49 -10.64
CA GLN A 131 10.16 -5.67 -11.55
C GLN A 131 10.29 -7.14 -11.90
N THR A 132 10.40 -7.42 -13.18
CA THR A 132 10.58 -8.79 -13.66
C THR A 132 12.04 -9.06 -13.98
#